data_a503e4f119f49eabda1469e025f0fed8
#
_entry.id   a503e4f119f49eabda1469e025f0fed8
#
_cell.length_a   1.000
_cell.length_b   1.000
_cell.length_c   1.000
_cell.angle_alpha   90.00
_cell.angle_beta   90.00
_cell.angle_gamma   90.00
#
_symmetry.space_group_name_H-M   'P 1'
#
loop_
_entity.id
_entity.type
_entity.pdbx_description
1 polymer ?
#
loop_
_entity_poly.entity_id
_entity_poly.type
_entity_poly.pdbx_seq_one_letter_code
_entity_poly.pdbx_strand_id
1 'polypeptide(L)'
;MVNVVNFNMVVEINQLLKEQAIEYSLHALGGCTCTGLRLRRDGEEYQIKKIIEIINDYLDQKWMRVKQDEKDSYILNVESKFDFEK
;
A
#
# COMPACT_ATOMS: atom_id res chain seq x y z
N MET A 1 6.61 15.52 -9.36
CA MET A 1 6.75 14.09 -9.03
C MET A 1 5.39 13.43 -9.04
N VAL A 2 5.31 12.24 -9.57
CA VAL A 2 4.03 11.53 -9.70
C VAL A 2 3.81 10.60 -8.52
N ASN A 3 2.67 10.73 -7.84
CA ASN A 3 2.31 9.92 -6.67
C ASN A 3 1.54 8.69 -7.13
N VAL A 4 2.20 7.85 -7.91
CA VAL A 4 1.54 6.72 -8.54
C VAL A 4 2.31 5.44 -8.25
N VAL A 5 1.57 4.41 -7.83
CA VAL A 5 2.12 3.08 -7.62
C VAL A 5 1.89 2.26 -8.87
N ASN A 6 2.96 1.78 -9.48
CA ASN A 6 2.85 0.97 -10.67
C ASN A 6 2.69 -0.53 -10.33
N PHE A 7 2.41 -1.33 -11.34
CA PHE A 7 2.15 -2.75 -11.17
C PHE A 7 3.32 -3.48 -10.51
N ASN A 8 4.55 -3.14 -10.88
CA ASN A 8 5.73 -3.80 -10.30
C ASN A 8 5.85 -3.53 -8.81
N MET A 9 5.53 -2.32 -8.37
CA MET A 9 5.53 -1.99 -6.94
C MET A 9 4.50 -2.81 -6.18
N VAL A 10 3.31 -3.01 -6.76
CA VAL A 10 2.28 -3.84 -6.15
C VAL A 10 2.76 -5.28 -6.00
N VAL A 11 3.40 -5.82 -7.04
CA VAL A 11 3.96 -7.18 -7.00
C VAL A 11 5.02 -7.30 -5.90
N GLU A 12 5.91 -6.32 -5.79
CA GLU A 12 6.96 -6.34 -4.78
C GLU A 12 6.39 -6.25 -3.36
N ILE A 13 5.38 -5.40 -3.16
CA ILE A 13 4.73 -5.28 -1.86
C ILE A 13 4.05 -6.61 -1.48
N ASN A 14 3.35 -7.22 -2.43
CA ASN A 14 2.70 -8.50 -2.18
C ASN A 14 3.72 -9.60 -1.85
N GLN A 15 4.89 -9.55 -2.46
CA GLN A 15 5.96 -10.47 -2.14
C GLN A 15 6.44 -10.28 -0.70
N LEU A 16 6.58 -9.03 -0.26
CA LEU A 16 6.97 -8.72 1.12
C LEU A 16 5.95 -9.25 2.12
N LEU A 17 4.66 -9.07 1.83
CA LEU A 17 3.60 -9.57 2.71
C LEU A 17 3.66 -11.09 2.80
N LYS A 18 3.89 -11.75 1.68
CA LYS A 18 4.01 -13.21 1.63
C LYS A 18 5.21 -13.70 2.45
N GLU A 19 6.34 -13.02 2.35
CA GLU A 19 7.55 -13.36 3.11
C GLU A 19 7.35 -13.21 4.61
N GLN A 20 6.45 -12.33 5.03
CA GLN A 20 6.11 -12.11 6.43
C GLN A 20 5.00 -13.05 6.89
N ALA A 21 4.56 -13.98 6.05
CA ALA A 21 3.44 -14.88 6.32
C ALA A 21 2.14 -14.13 6.60
N ILE A 22 1.97 -12.97 5.98
CA ILE A 22 0.74 -12.18 6.09
C ILE A 22 -0.18 -12.56 4.95
N GLU A 23 -1.37 -13.03 5.30
CA GLU A 23 -2.34 -13.52 4.32
C GLU A 23 -3.25 -12.40 3.81
N TYR A 24 -2.63 -11.33 3.35
CA TYR A 24 -3.28 -10.19 2.72
C TYR A 24 -2.60 -9.90 1.40
N SER A 25 -3.34 -9.33 0.48
CA SER A 25 -2.78 -8.89 -0.80
C SER A 25 -3.23 -7.47 -1.12
N LEU A 26 -2.39 -6.78 -1.88
CA LEU A 26 -2.63 -5.40 -2.29
C LEU A 26 -3.03 -5.39 -3.75
N HIS A 27 -4.05 -4.60 -4.09
CA HIS A 27 -4.58 -4.52 -5.44
C HIS A 27 -4.70 -3.06 -5.86
N ALA A 28 -4.39 -2.77 -7.10
CA ALA A 28 -4.54 -1.43 -7.64
C ALA A 28 -6.01 -1.14 -7.91
N LEU A 29 -6.43 0.09 -7.59
CA LEU A 29 -7.76 0.56 -7.94
C LEU A 29 -7.63 1.31 -9.27
N GLY A 30 -8.15 0.74 -10.34
CA GLY A 30 -8.06 1.33 -11.67
C GLY A 30 -7.06 0.63 -12.56
N GLY A 31 -6.31 1.37 -13.36
CA GLY A 31 -5.42 0.81 -14.36
C GLY A 31 -4.05 0.41 -13.83
N CYS A 32 -3.07 0.39 -14.74
CA CYS A 32 -1.70 -0.05 -14.43
C CYS A 32 -0.99 0.87 -13.44
N THR A 33 -1.40 2.13 -13.38
CA THR A 33 -0.89 3.09 -12.42
C THR A 33 -2.07 3.66 -11.67
N CYS A 34 -1.90 3.88 -10.36
CA CYS A 34 -3.02 4.33 -9.55
C CYS A 34 -2.56 5.15 -8.35
N THR A 35 -3.48 5.96 -7.85
CA THR A 35 -3.28 6.73 -6.63
C THR A 35 -4.05 6.12 -5.47
N GLY A 36 -4.74 5.02 -5.71
CA GLY A 36 -5.49 4.29 -4.69
C GLY A 36 -5.20 2.81 -4.78
N LEU A 37 -5.12 2.18 -3.62
CA LEU A 37 -4.86 0.75 -3.50
C LEU A 37 -5.89 0.13 -2.59
N ARG A 38 -6.22 -1.13 -2.85
CA ARG A 38 -7.13 -1.89 -2.00
C ARG A 38 -6.40 -3.05 -1.35
N LEU A 39 -6.55 -3.16 -0.05
CA LEU A 39 -6.04 -4.29 0.70
C LEU A 39 -7.13 -5.36 0.74
N ARG A 40 -6.78 -6.61 0.48
CA ARG A 40 -7.71 -7.73 0.55
C ARG A 40 -7.20 -8.77 1.54
N ARG A 41 -8.08 -9.22 2.41
CA ARG A 41 -7.76 -10.32 3.31
C ARG A 41 -7.97 -11.64 2.57
N ASP A 42 -6.91 -12.43 2.46
CA ASP A 42 -6.96 -13.70 1.74
C ASP A 42 -7.05 -14.92 2.66
N GLY A 43 -6.79 -14.72 3.93
CA GLY A 43 -6.81 -15.82 4.90
C GLY A 43 -6.96 -15.29 6.32
N GLU A 44 -5.97 -15.54 7.15
CA GLU A 44 -6.02 -15.17 8.55
C GLU A 44 -5.95 -13.65 8.76
N GLU A 45 -6.71 -13.16 9.73
CA GLU A 45 -6.73 -11.74 10.04
C GLU A 45 -5.39 -11.26 10.61
N TYR A 46 -5.01 -10.05 10.23
CA TYR A 46 -3.77 -9.43 10.68
C TYR A 46 -4.01 -7.95 10.96
N GLN A 47 -3.14 -7.33 11.73
CA GLN A 47 -3.29 -5.91 12.07
C GLN A 47 -2.97 -5.04 10.86
N ILE A 48 -3.99 -4.32 10.39
CA ILE A 48 -3.86 -3.47 9.20
C ILE A 48 -2.78 -2.41 9.38
N LYS A 49 -2.67 -1.85 10.60
CA LYS A 49 -1.64 -0.85 10.88
C LYS A 49 -0.23 -1.37 10.60
N LYS A 50 0.04 -2.62 10.95
CA LYS A 50 1.35 -3.22 10.69
C LYS A 50 1.58 -3.45 9.20
N ILE A 51 0.53 -3.80 8.48
CA ILE A 51 0.61 -3.96 7.04
C ILE A 51 0.95 -2.61 6.38
N ILE A 52 0.30 -1.55 6.84
CA ILE A 52 0.57 -0.20 6.36
C ILE A 52 2.01 0.21 6.64
N GLU A 53 2.54 -0.14 7.80
CA GLU A 53 3.95 0.13 8.12
C GLU A 53 4.90 -0.55 7.15
N ILE A 54 4.64 -1.81 6.82
CA ILE A 54 5.45 -2.57 5.86
C ILE A 54 5.39 -1.90 4.49
N ILE A 55 4.20 -1.51 4.06
CA ILE A 55 4.00 -0.85 2.78
C ILE A 55 4.74 0.50 2.75
N ASN A 56 4.62 1.27 3.82
CA ASN A 56 5.27 2.57 3.90
C ASN A 56 6.79 2.47 3.96
N ASP A 57 7.32 1.44 4.62
CA ASP A 57 8.77 1.21 4.62
C ASP A 57 9.28 0.96 3.21
N TYR A 58 8.53 0.21 2.41
CA TYR A 58 8.88 -0.02 1.02
C TYR A 58 8.75 1.27 0.20
N LEU A 59 7.62 1.97 0.32
CA LEU A 59 7.33 3.17 -0.47
C LEU A 59 8.19 4.36 -0.07
N ASP A 60 8.73 4.37 1.14
CA ASP A 60 9.61 5.45 1.59
C ASP A 60 10.79 5.62 0.64
N GLN A 61 11.32 4.55 0.10
CA GLN A 61 12.41 4.57 -0.87
C GLN A 61 11.97 5.18 -2.21
N LYS A 62 10.68 5.27 -2.44
CA LYS A 62 10.09 5.82 -3.65
C LYS A 62 9.50 7.20 -3.43
N TRP A 63 9.76 7.80 -2.28
CA TRP A 63 9.24 9.12 -1.87
C TRP A 63 7.71 9.17 -1.85
N MET A 64 7.10 8.06 -1.49
CA MET A 64 5.64 7.93 -1.39
C MET A 64 5.25 7.30 -0.06
N ARG A 65 4.00 7.48 0.31
CA ARG A 65 3.40 6.86 1.48
C ARG A 65 1.94 6.55 1.17
N VAL A 66 1.37 5.61 1.91
CA VAL A 66 -0.06 5.36 1.85
C VAL A 66 -0.69 5.77 3.17
N LYS A 67 -1.92 6.21 3.06
CA LYS A 67 -2.75 6.59 4.19
C LYS A 67 -4.06 5.84 4.10
N GLN A 68 -4.50 5.30 5.21
CA GLN A 68 -5.77 4.60 5.30
C GLN A 68 -6.92 5.57 5.01
N ASP A 69 -7.85 5.15 4.16
CA ASP A 69 -9.01 5.96 3.85
C ASP A 69 -9.90 6.10 5.08
N GLU A 70 -10.53 7.27 5.24
CA GLU A 70 -11.36 7.55 6.41
C GLU A 70 -12.65 6.73 6.42
N LYS A 71 -13.15 6.35 5.25
CA LYS A 71 -14.42 5.64 5.12
C LYS A 71 -14.27 4.13 5.01
N ASP A 72 -13.12 3.67 4.52
CA ASP A 72 -12.88 2.25 4.32
C ASP A 72 -11.45 1.92 4.73
N SER A 73 -11.30 1.13 5.79
CA SER A 73 -9.99 0.77 6.31
C SER A 73 -9.16 -0.09 5.36
N TYR A 74 -9.77 -0.69 4.36
CA TYR A 74 -9.08 -1.50 3.37
C TYR A 74 -8.64 -0.69 2.14
N ILE A 75 -9.02 0.57 2.06
CA ILE A 75 -8.59 1.47 0.98
C ILE A 75 -7.40 2.28 1.48
N LEU A 76 -6.34 2.30 0.68
CA LEU A 76 -5.12 3.04 0.98
C LEU A 76 -4.91 4.09 -0.11
N ASN A 77 -4.80 5.33 0.29
CA ASN A 77 -4.58 6.43 -0.64
C ASN A 77 -3.09 6.73 -0.72
N VAL A 78 -2.58 6.83 -1.94
CA VAL A 78 -1.16 7.10 -2.19
C VAL A 78 -0.92 8.60 -2.16
N GLU A 79 0.07 9.02 -1.39
CA GLU A 79 0.43 10.43 -1.27
C GLU A 79 1.94 10.58 -1.42
N SER A 80 2.37 11.77 -1.83
CA SER A 80 3.79 12.09 -1.87
C SER A 80 4.32 12.25 -0.44
N LYS A 81 5.52 11.75 -0.20
CA LYS A 81 6.19 11.94 1.09
C LYS A 81 6.32 13.42 1.43
N PHE A 82 6.48 14.27 0.44
CA PHE A 82 6.60 15.71 0.66
C PHE A 82 5.33 16.34 1.23
N ASP A 83 4.18 15.75 0.98
CA ASP A 83 2.92 16.26 1.49
C ASP A 83 2.81 16.09 3.01
N PHE A 84 3.53 15.13 3.57
CA PHE A 84 3.54 14.87 5.01
C PHE A 84 4.52 15.76 5.76
N GLU A 85 5.43 16.41 5.07
CA GLU A 85 6.48 17.23 5.69
C GLU A 85 6.17 18.72 5.72
N LYS A 86 5.01 19.08 5.23
CA LYS A 86 4.59 20.49 5.23
C LYS A 86 4.09 20.94 6.59
#